data_f6d042f2e99543e5841f495aa1fbcb9f
#
_entry.id   f6d042f2e99543e5841f495aa1fbcb9f
#
_cell.length_a   1.000
_cell.length_b   1.000
_cell.length_c   1.000
_cell.angle_alpha   90.00
_cell.angle_beta   90.00
_cell.angle_gamma   90.00
#
_symmetry.space_group_name_H-M   'P 1'
#
loop_
_entity.id
_entity.type
_entity.pdbx_description
1 polymer ?
#
loop_
_entity_poly.entity_id
_entity_poly.type
_entity_poly.pdbx_seq_one_letter_code
_entity_poly.pdbx_strand_id
1 'polypeptide(L)'
;MDDWKAAFGEEWDAVVLGTGMKECLLSGLLSVAGKKVLHLDRNDYYGGASASLDINQLFEKFQAGAPPSEAELGKLRDWAVDMVPKFIMAGGQLVKVLIHTKTANYMEFKAVDGSYCYRAPKARSSGEFGRVHKVPLTPKEALSSSMLSMLEKGRMGKFTMWVASIDCGKPEGFFEDGSFRDMPYWTRVGMTGRKKMPLTQWNGDQFFKDWGLEAGTIEFLTHVCALYRDESWRSAPALEVVSRMQLYLESRTRFAGMTSPYLYPLFGLGELPQAFARLAAVHGGTYMLNRDLDGSPVFGPNDLSLEYAEDTS
;
A
#
# COMPACT_ATOMS: atom_id res chain seq x y z
N MET A 1 -40.22 4.09 -11.28
CA MET A 1 -39.61 4.20 -12.61
C MET A 1 -39.01 5.58 -12.74
N ASP A 2 -37.71 5.66 -12.81
CA ASP A 2 -36.85 6.72 -13.36
C ASP A 2 -36.80 8.10 -12.69
N ASP A 3 -36.82 8.15 -11.38
CA ASP A 3 -36.60 9.40 -10.62
C ASP A 3 -35.14 9.93 -10.78
N TRP A 4 -34.21 9.06 -11.22
CA TRP A 4 -32.81 9.45 -11.45
C TRP A 4 -32.62 10.33 -12.69
N LYS A 5 -33.52 10.18 -13.73
CA LYS A 5 -33.50 11.07 -14.89
C LYS A 5 -33.86 12.50 -14.55
N ALA A 6 -34.65 12.71 -13.52
CA ALA A 6 -34.95 14.05 -13.01
C ALA A 6 -33.69 14.74 -12.43
N ALA A 7 -32.78 13.97 -11.84
CA ALA A 7 -31.49 14.48 -11.36
C ALA A 7 -30.58 14.98 -12.50
N PHE A 8 -30.73 14.47 -13.74
CA PHE A 8 -29.99 14.98 -14.90
C PHE A 8 -30.52 16.33 -15.43
N GLY A 9 -31.68 16.76 -15.02
CA GLY A 9 -32.19 18.11 -15.32
C GLY A 9 -31.52 19.21 -14.51
N GLU A 10 -30.65 18.85 -13.56
CA GLU A 10 -29.88 19.78 -12.76
C GLU A 10 -28.49 20.03 -13.37
N GLU A 11 -27.97 21.24 -13.18
CA GLU A 11 -26.58 21.57 -13.55
C GLU A 11 -25.62 20.99 -12.52
N TRP A 12 -24.59 20.30 -13.00
CA TRP A 12 -23.53 19.69 -12.20
C TRP A 12 -22.17 20.28 -12.59
N ASP A 13 -21.33 20.58 -11.60
CA ASP A 13 -19.95 20.99 -11.84
C ASP A 13 -19.10 19.83 -12.36
N ALA A 14 -19.42 18.60 -11.93
CA ALA A 14 -18.72 17.39 -12.35
C ALA A 14 -19.63 16.16 -12.30
N VAL A 15 -19.45 15.28 -13.30
CA VAL A 15 -20.03 13.93 -13.30
C VAL A 15 -18.88 12.93 -13.24
N VAL A 16 -18.91 12.05 -12.25
CA VAL A 16 -17.88 11.02 -12.05
C VAL A 16 -18.49 9.65 -12.31
N LEU A 17 -17.83 8.84 -13.13
CA LEU A 17 -18.30 7.51 -13.54
C LEU A 17 -17.45 6.41 -12.95
N GLY A 18 -18.09 5.46 -12.25
CA GLY A 18 -17.43 4.35 -11.55
C GLY A 18 -17.05 4.69 -10.12
N THR A 19 -17.11 3.70 -9.23
CA THR A 19 -16.81 3.86 -7.78
C THR A 19 -15.47 3.24 -7.39
N GLY A 20 -14.48 3.27 -8.29
CA GLY A 20 -13.11 2.92 -7.93
C GLY A 20 -12.50 3.90 -6.94
N MET A 21 -11.34 3.55 -6.40
CA MET A 21 -10.65 4.37 -5.39
C MET A 21 -10.33 5.78 -5.88
N LYS A 22 -9.90 5.93 -7.13
CA LYS A 22 -9.53 7.24 -7.71
C LYS A 22 -10.75 8.13 -7.88
N GLU A 23 -11.82 7.54 -8.40
CA GLU A 23 -13.08 8.19 -8.70
C GLU A 23 -13.73 8.71 -7.40
N CYS A 24 -13.80 7.86 -6.36
CA CYS A 24 -14.35 8.26 -5.06
C CYS A 24 -13.49 9.33 -4.37
N LEU A 25 -12.17 9.25 -4.48
CA LEU A 25 -11.26 10.27 -3.93
C LEU A 25 -11.46 11.61 -4.64
N LEU A 26 -11.53 11.60 -5.99
CA LEU A 26 -11.76 12.81 -6.79
C LEU A 26 -13.10 13.45 -6.46
N SER A 27 -14.16 12.65 -6.42
CA SER A 27 -15.50 13.10 -6.02
C SER A 27 -15.47 13.74 -4.62
N GLY A 28 -14.77 13.11 -3.67
CA GLY A 28 -14.58 13.65 -2.33
C GLY A 28 -13.89 15.01 -2.32
N LEU A 29 -12.80 15.16 -3.07
CA LEU A 29 -12.06 16.41 -3.17
C LEU A 29 -12.90 17.52 -3.78
N LEU A 30 -13.64 17.23 -4.85
CA LEU A 30 -14.53 18.19 -5.51
C LEU A 30 -15.68 18.61 -4.58
N SER A 31 -16.30 17.66 -3.88
CA SER A 31 -17.39 17.94 -2.94
C SER A 31 -16.92 18.80 -1.76
N VAL A 32 -15.76 18.51 -1.19
CA VAL A 32 -15.14 19.34 -0.14
C VAL A 32 -14.81 20.74 -0.64
N ALA A 33 -14.45 20.89 -1.92
CA ALA A 33 -14.24 22.18 -2.57
C ALA A 33 -15.56 22.93 -2.91
N GLY A 34 -16.71 22.40 -2.50
CA GLY A 34 -18.03 23.00 -2.71
C GLY A 34 -18.60 22.83 -4.12
N LYS A 35 -18.04 21.90 -4.90
CA LYS A 35 -18.54 21.58 -6.22
C LYS A 35 -19.74 20.64 -6.14
N LYS A 36 -20.72 20.86 -7.02
CA LYS A 36 -21.89 19.99 -7.17
C LYS A 36 -21.51 18.77 -8.01
N VAL A 37 -21.36 17.63 -7.36
CA VAL A 37 -20.85 16.39 -7.98
C VAL A 37 -21.94 15.34 -8.07
N LEU A 38 -22.16 14.83 -9.29
CA LEU A 38 -22.95 13.62 -9.54
C LEU A 38 -22.00 12.45 -9.77
N HIS A 39 -22.15 11.38 -8.98
CA HIS A 39 -21.32 10.20 -9.07
C HIS A 39 -22.15 8.96 -9.38
N LEU A 40 -21.87 8.29 -10.48
CA LEU A 40 -22.65 7.18 -11.00
C LEU A 40 -21.82 5.91 -11.09
N ASP A 41 -22.42 4.76 -10.79
CA ASP A 41 -21.83 3.45 -11.05
C ASP A 41 -22.90 2.51 -11.62
N ARG A 42 -22.50 1.69 -12.59
CA ARG A 42 -23.34 0.63 -13.17
C ARG A 42 -23.54 -0.55 -12.20
N ASN A 43 -22.57 -0.78 -11.32
CA ASN A 43 -22.66 -1.83 -10.31
C ASN A 43 -23.53 -1.36 -9.13
N ASP A 44 -24.04 -2.32 -8.37
CA ASP A 44 -24.75 -2.11 -7.10
C ASP A 44 -23.81 -2.11 -5.88
N TYR A 45 -22.51 -2.20 -6.13
CA TYR A 45 -21.45 -2.21 -5.11
C TYR A 45 -20.32 -1.24 -5.44
N TYR A 46 -19.56 -0.84 -4.42
CA TYR A 46 -18.41 0.05 -4.54
C TYR A 46 -17.12 -0.70 -4.86
N GLY A 47 -16.15 0.02 -5.46
CA GLY A 47 -14.77 -0.47 -5.63
C GLY A 47 -14.43 -0.91 -7.04
N GLY A 48 -15.38 -1.05 -7.95
CA GLY A 48 -15.15 -1.43 -9.33
C GLY A 48 -14.39 -2.76 -9.45
N ALA A 49 -13.25 -2.76 -10.13
CA ALA A 49 -12.42 -3.95 -10.31
C ALA A 49 -11.73 -4.43 -9.01
N SER A 50 -11.62 -3.58 -8.00
CA SER A 50 -11.01 -3.87 -6.69
C SER A 50 -12.05 -4.01 -5.59
N ALA A 51 -13.30 -4.30 -5.93
CA ALA A 51 -14.38 -4.46 -4.98
C ALA A 51 -14.13 -5.64 -4.05
N SER A 52 -14.65 -5.52 -2.81
CA SER A 52 -14.83 -6.63 -1.90
C SER A 52 -16.24 -7.17 -2.09
N LEU A 53 -16.35 -8.44 -2.45
CA LEU A 53 -17.61 -9.09 -2.77
C LEU A 53 -17.98 -10.09 -1.68
N ASP A 54 -19.28 -10.25 -1.39
CA ASP A 54 -19.75 -11.40 -0.63
C ASP A 54 -19.73 -12.67 -1.50
N ILE A 55 -20.00 -13.81 -0.89
CA ILE A 55 -19.96 -15.10 -1.61
C ILE A 55 -21.00 -15.16 -2.73
N ASN A 56 -22.22 -14.62 -2.52
CA ASN A 56 -23.26 -14.61 -3.55
C ASN A 56 -22.83 -13.77 -4.76
N GLN A 57 -22.38 -12.54 -4.52
CA GLN A 57 -21.88 -11.63 -5.55
C GLN A 57 -20.67 -12.22 -6.30
N LEU A 58 -19.79 -12.95 -5.57
CA LEU A 58 -18.64 -13.61 -6.18
C LEU A 58 -19.07 -14.72 -7.17
N PHE A 59 -20.01 -15.58 -6.74
CA PHE A 59 -20.52 -16.68 -7.59
C PHE A 59 -21.31 -16.15 -8.77
N GLU A 60 -22.12 -15.13 -8.59
CA GLU A 60 -22.85 -14.45 -9.67
C GLU A 60 -21.89 -13.84 -10.70
N LYS A 61 -20.92 -13.07 -10.23
CA LYS A 61 -19.93 -12.40 -11.10
C LYS A 61 -19.14 -13.37 -11.98
N PHE A 62 -18.78 -14.53 -11.43
CA PHE A 62 -18.00 -15.54 -12.18
C PHE A 62 -18.86 -16.64 -12.81
N GLN A 63 -20.18 -16.53 -12.72
CA GLN A 63 -21.12 -17.54 -13.23
C GLN A 63 -20.77 -18.97 -12.75
N ALA A 64 -20.33 -19.07 -11.48
CA ALA A 64 -19.79 -20.30 -10.91
C ALA A 64 -20.88 -21.30 -10.43
N GLY A 65 -22.13 -21.08 -10.79
CA GLY A 65 -23.30 -21.87 -10.34
C GLY A 65 -23.83 -21.40 -9.00
N ALA A 66 -24.49 -22.29 -8.26
CA ALA A 66 -25.01 -21.95 -6.95
C ALA A 66 -23.88 -21.83 -5.90
N PRO A 67 -23.93 -20.81 -5.03
CA PRO A 67 -22.96 -20.69 -3.93
C PRO A 67 -23.11 -21.85 -2.94
N PRO A 68 -22.06 -22.15 -2.16
CA PRO A 68 -22.16 -23.12 -1.07
C PRO A 68 -23.25 -22.75 -0.05
N SER A 69 -23.77 -23.74 0.62
CA SER A 69 -24.82 -23.54 1.61
C SER A 69 -24.31 -22.77 2.86
N GLU A 70 -25.19 -22.05 3.53
CA GLU A 70 -24.85 -21.42 4.84
C GLU A 70 -24.47 -22.44 5.91
N ALA A 71 -24.86 -23.72 5.76
CA ALA A 71 -24.44 -24.80 6.65
C ALA A 71 -22.93 -25.09 6.52
N GLU A 72 -22.34 -24.83 5.36
CA GLU A 72 -20.91 -25.08 5.08
C GLU A 72 -20.04 -23.88 5.39
N LEU A 73 -20.49 -22.66 5.08
CA LEU A 73 -19.69 -21.44 5.16
C LEU A 73 -20.19 -20.42 6.19
N GLY A 74 -21.31 -20.68 6.87
CA GLY A 74 -21.99 -19.67 7.67
C GLY A 74 -22.74 -18.67 6.79
N LYS A 75 -23.06 -17.51 7.32
CA LYS A 75 -23.77 -16.48 6.56
C LYS A 75 -22.91 -15.97 5.44
N LEU A 76 -23.35 -16.15 4.21
CA LEU A 76 -22.57 -15.83 2.99
C LEU A 76 -22.21 -14.35 2.88
N ARG A 77 -23.08 -13.47 3.42
CA ARG A 77 -22.87 -12.01 3.50
C ARG A 77 -21.77 -11.56 4.47
N ASP A 78 -21.35 -12.44 5.38
CA ASP A 78 -20.30 -12.12 6.35
C ASP A 78 -18.87 -12.30 5.75
N TRP A 79 -18.81 -12.77 4.52
CA TRP A 79 -17.55 -12.90 3.77
C TRP A 79 -17.28 -11.64 2.95
N ALA A 80 -16.09 -11.10 3.08
CA ALA A 80 -15.58 -10.00 2.25
C ALA A 80 -14.38 -10.51 1.45
N VAL A 81 -14.60 -10.83 0.18
CA VAL A 81 -13.58 -11.38 -0.71
C VAL A 81 -13.06 -10.27 -1.61
N ASP A 82 -11.82 -9.87 -1.40
CA ASP A 82 -11.19 -8.87 -2.25
C ASP A 82 -10.76 -9.45 -3.59
N MET A 83 -11.20 -8.80 -4.66
CA MET A 83 -10.85 -9.18 -6.02
C MET A 83 -9.38 -8.96 -6.34
N VAL A 84 -8.79 -7.93 -5.76
CA VAL A 84 -7.37 -7.58 -5.93
C VAL A 84 -6.78 -7.23 -4.56
N PRO A 85 -6.51 -8.24 -3.71
CA PRO A 85 -6.04 -8.00 -2.35
C PRO A 85 -4.66 -7.32 -2.36
N LYS A 86 -4.52 -6.24 -1.58
CA LYS A 86 -3.26 -5.51 -1.37
C LYS A 86 -3.13 -5.07 0.07
N PHE A 87 -2.01 -5.39 0.70
CA PHE A 87 -1.71 -4.89 2.04
C PHE A 87 -1.33 -3.40 2.01
N ILE A 88 -1.74 -2.69 3.05
CA ILE A 88 -1.46 -1.27 3.21
C ILE A 88 -0.29 -1.12 4.17
N MET A 89 0.78 -0.43 3.74
CA MET A 89 1.89 -0.09 4.61
C MET A 89 1.45 0.94 5.66
N ALA A 90 1.67 0.65 6.95
CA ALA A 90 1.19 1.49 8.04
C ALA A 90 1.80 2.91 8.06
N GLY A 91 3.04 3.08 7.58
CA GLY A 91 3.70 4.38 7.36
C GLY A 91 3.45 4.99 5.98
N GLY A 92 2.68 4.31 5.10
CA GLY A 92 2.51 4.68 3.70
C GLY A 92 1.69 5.94 3.47
N GLN A 93 1.78 6.47 2.24
CA GLN A 93 1.07 7.70 1.86
C GLN A 93 -0.45 7.56 1.97
N LEU A 94 -1.01 6.39 1.61
CA LEU A 94 -2.44 6.16 1.74
C LEU A 94 -2.92 6.35 3.18
N VAL A 95 -2.20 5.81 4.17
CA VAL A 95 -2.54 6.00 5.59
C VAL A 95 -2.48 7.47 6.00
N LYS A 96 -1.48 8.22 5.50
CA LYS A 96 -1.37 9.66 5.74
C LYS A 96 -2.57 10.42 5.16
N VAL A 97 -3.02 10.05 3.95
CA VAL A 97 -4.23 10.61 3.32
C VAL A 97 -5.48 10.29 4.14
N LEU A 98 -5.67 9.03 4.54
CA LEU A 98 -6.83 8.61 5.34
C LEU A 98 -6.92 9.37 6.68
N ILE A 99 -5.78 9.59 7.34
CA ILE A 99 -5.73 10.36 8.60
C ILE A 99 -6.01 11.84 8.32
N HIS A 100 -5.37 12.43 7.30
CA HIS A 100 -5.52 13.85 6.95
C HIS A 100 -6.97 14.20 6.58
N THR A 101 -7.59 13.37 5.76
CA THR A 101 -8.98 13.55 5.33
C THR A 101 -10.00 13.13 6.39
N LYS A 102 -9.55 12.55 7.51
CA LYS A 102 -10.40 11.93 8.55
C LYS A 102 -11.27 10.77 8.03
N THR A 103 -11.00 10.28 6.84
CA THR A 103 -11.72 9.12 6.25
C THR A 103 -11.51 7.87 7.08
N ALA A 104 -10.37 7.76 7.77
CA ALA A 104 -10.09 6.66 8.71
C ALA A 104 -11.15 6.51 9.82
N ASN A 105 -11.91 7.57 10.14
CA ASN A 105 -12.97 7.51 11.14
C ASN A 105 -14.20 6.69 10.70
N TYR A 106 -14.30 6.39 9.42
CA TYR A 106 -15.38 5.59 8.84
C TYR A 106 -14.98 4.13 8.60
N MET A 107 -13.78 3.73 8.98
CA MET A 107 -13.20 2.43 8.69
C MET A 107 -12.60 1.79 9.93
N GLU A 108 -12.59 0.47 9.93
CA GLU A 108 -11.86 -0.33 10.91
C GLU A 108 -10.70 -1.05 10.27
N PHE A 109 -9.53 -1.00 10.93
CA PHE A 109 -8.31 -1.65 10.43
C PHE A 109 -7.80 -2.70 11.41
N LYS A 110 -7.31 -3.79 10.86
CA LYS A 110 -6.58 -4.81 11.60
C LYS A 110 -5.11 -4.80 11.18
N ALA A 111 -4.21 -4.92 12.16
CA ALA A 111 -2.82 -5.25 11.86
C ALA A 111 -2.75 -6.68 11.34
N VAL A 112 -2.02 -6.90 10.25
CA VAL A 112 -1.77 -8.24 9.70
C VAL A 112 -0.92 -9.01 10.70
N ASP A 113 -1.30 -10.25 11.05
CA ASP A 113 -0.71 -11.01 12.16
C ASP A 113 0.78 -11.36 11.97
N GLY A 114 1.29 -11.36 10.75
CA GLY A 114 2.70 -11.58 10.48
C GLY A 114 3.01 -11.70 9.00
N SER A 115 4.26 -11.52 8.67
CA SER A 115 4.82 -11.76 7.34
C SER A 115 5.71 -13.00 7.41
N TYR A 116 5.71 -13.78 6.34
CA TYR A 116 6.47 -14.99 6.25
C TYR A 116 7.25 -15.04 4.94
N CYS A 117 8.47 -15.56 4.97
CA CYS A 117 9.24 -15.80 3.77
C CYS A 117 9.57 -17.29 3.63
N TYR A 118 9.48 -17.78 2.42
CA TYR A 118 9.91 -19.12 2.08
C TYR A 118 11.37 -19.09 1.65
N ARG A 119 12.19 -19.96 2.26
CA ARG A 119 13.57 -20.15 1.87
C ARG A 119 13.72 -21.52 1.21
N ALA A 120 14.13 -21.51 -0.05
CA ALA A 120 14.41 -22.74 -0.78
C ALA A 120 15.58 -23.52 -0.16
N PRO A 121 15.63 -24.84 -0.29
CA PRO A 121 16.77 -25.64 0.16
C PRO A 121 18.03 -25.26 -0.61
N LYS A 122 19.19 -25.36 0.04
CA LYS A 122 20.49 -24.99 -0.57
C LYS A 122 20.85 -25.84 -1.79
N ALA A 123 20.40 -27.08 -1.84
CA ALA A 123 20.59 -27.98 -2.98
C ALA A 123 19.23 -28.56 -3.41
N ARG A 124 18.85 -28.32 -4.66
CA ARG A 124 17.61 -28.90 -5.24
C ARG A 124 17.64 -30.41 -5.34
N SER A 125 18.81 -31.03 -5.22
CA SER A 125 19.04 -32.49 -5.32
C SER A 125 18.89 -33.25 -4.00
N SER A 126 18.69 -32.56 -2.88
CA SER A 126 18.69 -33.18 -1.55
C SER A 126 17.36 -33.84 -1.14
N GLY A 127 16.30 -33.66 -1.94
CA GLY A 127 14.93 -34.06 -1.53
C GLY A 127 14.39 -33.30 -0.33
N GLU A 128 15.12 -32.31 0.18
CA GLU A 128 14.68 -31.45 1.28
C GLU A 128 13.68 -30.42 0.80
N PHE A 129 12.63 -30.27 1.56
CA PHE A 129 11.69 -29.15 1.37
C PHE A 129 12.27 -27.86 1.95
N GLY A 130 11.99 -26.72 1.28
CA GLY A 130 12.32 -25.42 1.84
C GLY A 130 11.55 -25.15 3.14
N ARG A 131 11.95 -24.11 3.84
CA ARG A 131 11.35 -23.73 5.13
C ARG A 131 10.67 -22.38 5.05
N VAL A 132 9.52 -22.27 5.71
CA VAL A 132 8.84 -21.01 5.93
C VAL A 132 9.34 -20.40 7.24
N HIS A 133 9.76 -19.15 7.18
CA HIS A 133 10.24 -18.41 8.34
C HIS A 133 9.37 -17.18 8.57
N LYS A 134 8.99 -16.94 9.83
CA LYS A 134 8.37 -15.67 10.21
C LYS A 134 9.40 -14.54 10.07
N VAL A 135 9.00 -13.46 9.44
CA VAL A 135 9.81 -12.23 9.36
C VAL A 135 9.81 -11.57 10.73
N PRO A 136 11.00 -11.36 11.35
CA PRO A 136 11.06 -10.77 12.68
C PRO A 136 10.67 -9.29 12.66
N LEU A 137 9.76 -8.91 13.54
CA LEU A 137 9.34 -7.53 13.72
C LEU A 137 10.17 -6.83 14.80
N THR A 138 10.50 -7.54 15.87
CA THR A 138 11.24 -7.02 17.03
C THR A 138 12.69 -7.50 17.05
N PRO A 139 13.60 -6.77 17.72
CA PRO A 139 14.97 -7.25 17.93
C PRO A 139 15.03 -8.62 18.63
N LYS A 140 14.12 -8.90 19.55
CA LYS A 140 14.04 -10.20 20.25
C LYS A 140 13.69 -11.32 19.29
N GLU A 141 12.70 -11.13 18.42
CA GLU A 141 12.34 -12.10 17.37
C GLU A 141 13.50 -12.28 16.37
N ALA A 142 14.20 -11.20 16.00
CA ALA A 142 15.36 -11.27 15.12
C ALA A 142 16.49 -12.14 15.74
N LEU A 143 16.74 -12.00 17.01
CA LEU A 143 17.75 -12.81 17.72
C LEU A 143 17.35 -14.27 17.79
N SER A 144 16.08 -14.60 18.00
CA SER A 144 15.58 -15.97 18.07
C SER A 144 15.37 -16.65 16.72
N SER A 145 15.30 -15.86 15.62
CA SER A 145 15.08 -16.40 14.27
C SER A 145 16.24 -17.29 13.82
N SER A 146 15.94 -18.42 13.18
CA SER A 146 16.93 -19.31 12.59
C SER A 146 17.36 -18.94 11.17
N MET A 147 16.91 -17.78 10.66
CA MET A 147 17.16 -17.37 9.27
C MET A 147 18.60 -17.01 8.99
N LEU A 148 19.27 -16.37 9.95
CA LEU A 148 20.61 -15.80 9.81
C LEU A 148 21.53 -16.29 10.93
N SER A 149 22.83 -16.31 10.67
CA SER A 149 23.84 -16.54 11.70
C SER A 149 23.88 -15.38 12.72
N MET A 150 24.43 -15.60 13.91
CA MET A 150 24.53 -14.55 14.94
C MET A 150 25.35 -13.34 14.46
N LEU A 151 26.42 -13.58 13.73
CA LEU A 151 27.27 -12.52 13.17
C LEU A 151 26.48 -11.69 12.14
N GLU A 152 25.71 -12.37 11.27
CA GLU A 152 24.95 -11.71 10.24
C GLU A 152 23.76 -10.93 10.81
N LYS A 153 23.11 -11.44 11.87
CA LYS A 153 22.11 -10.69 12.62
C LYS A 153 22.65 -9.37 13.17
N GLY A 154 23.87 -9.41 13.70
CA GLY A 154 24.56 -8.22 14.21
C GLY A 154 24.85 -7.20 13.09
N ARG A 155 25.31 -7.68 11.90
CA ARG A 155 25.56 -6.82 10.74
C ARG A 155 24.27 -6.22 10.21
N MET A 156 23.23 -7.03 10.01
CA MET A 156 21.91 -6.58 9.57
C MET A 156 21.30 -5.56 10.53
N GLY A 157 21.41 -5.79 11.84
CA GLY A 157 20.93 -4.86 12.86
C GLY A 157 21.60 -3.47 12.76
N LYS A 158 22.93 -3.45 12.64
CA LYS A 158 23.68 -2.19 12.43
C LYS A 158 23.30 -1.51 11.12
N PHE A 159 23.18 -2.28 10.05
CA PHE A 159 22.78 -1.78 8.75
C PHE A 159 21.38 -1.15 8.77
N THR A 160 20.40 -1.83 9.35
CA THR A 160 19.01 -1.31 9.42
C THR A 160 18.89 -0.08 10.31
N MET A 161 19.65 0.00 11.40
CA MET A 161 19.73 1.21 12.24
C MET A 161 20.33 2.39 11.46
N TRP A 162 21.38 2.16 10.70
CA TRP A 162 21.97 3.19 9.86
C TRP A 162 21.00 3.63 8.75
N VAL A 163 20.36 2.69 8.04
CA VAL A 163 19.33 3.01 7.03
C VAL A 163 18.24 3.88 7.64
N ALA A 164 17.74 3.54 8.84
CA ALA A 164 16.71 4.31 9.52
C ALA A 164 17.15 5.74 9.88
N SER A 165 18.45 5.98 10.02
CA SER A 165 19.01 7.31 10.37
C SER A 165 19.25 8.22 9.15
N ILE A 166 19.16 7.70 7.92
CA ILE A 166 19.38 8.48 6.69
C ILE A 166 18.24 9.49 6.49
N ASP A 167 18.56 10.76 6.32
CA ASP A 167 17.61 11.77 5.86
C ASP A 167 17.57 11.80 4.33
N CYS A 168 16.59 11.12 3.74
CA CYS A 168 16.42 11.09 2.27
C CYS A 168 16.09 12.47 1.69
N GLY A 169 15.63 13.43 2.49
CA GLY A 169 15.40 14.81 2.07
C GLY A 169 16.68 15.64 1.96
N LYS A 170 17.78 15.16 2.61
CA LYS A 170 19.08 15.82 2.60
C LYS A 170 20.22 14.81 2.39
N PRO A 171 20.21 14.08 1.27
CA PRO A 171 21.13 12.96 1.08
C PRO A 171 22.61 13.38 0.98
N GLU A 172 22.89 14.63 0.63
CA GLU A 172 24.24 15.18 0.50
C GLU A 172 24.83 15.62 1.84
N GLY A 173 23.99 16.15 2.75
CA GLY A 173 24.39 16.58 4.09
C GLY A 173 24.62 15.46 5.08
N PHE A 174 24.13 14.27 4.77
CA PHE A 174 24.13 13.15 5.70
C PHE A 174 25.52 12.70 6.17
N PHE A 175 26.56 12.90 5.35
CA PHE A 175 27.93 12.52 5.67
C PHE A 175 28.82 13.68 6.12
N GLU A 176 28.42 14.95 5.95
CA GLU A 176 29.25 16.11 6.24
C GLU A 176 29.02 16.74 7.61
N ASP A 177 27.79 16.68 8.12
CA ASP A 177 27.38 17.46 9.29
C ASP A 177 27.36 16.70 10.62
N GLY A 178 27.96 15.50 10.68
CA GLY A 178 28.16 14.82 11.95
C GLY A 178 26.98 14.02 12.47
N SER A 179 25.96 13.73 11.67
CA SER A 179 24.87 12.79 12.04
C SER A 179 25.39 11.41 12.48
N PHE A 180 26.61 11.05 12.07
CA PHE A 180 27.36 9.91 12.59
C PHE A 180 28.00 10.14 13.97
N ARG A 181 28.14 11.37 14.44
CA ARG A 181 28.78 11.63 15.75
C ARG A 181 27.93 11.14 16.91
N ASP A 182 26.62 11.16 16.75
CA ASP A 182 25.67 10.74 17.79
C ASP A 182 25.36 9.25 17.77
N MET A 183 25.87 8.50 16.78
CA MET A 183 25.75 7.06 16.76
C MET A 183 26.68 6.41 17.78
N PRO A 184 26.25 5.34 18.47
CA PRO A 184 27.10 4.60 19.39
C PRO A 184 28.42 4.15 18.73
N TYR A 185 29.50 4.19 19.47
CA TYR A 185 30.85 3.85 19.01
C TYR A 185 30.93 2.53 18.24
N TRP A 186 30.23 1.51 18.71
CA TRP A 186 30.17 0.19 18.06
C TRP A 186 29.46 0.20 16.71
N THR A 187 28.59 1.16 16.45
CA THR A 187 27.96 1.37 15.14
C THR A 187 28.94 2.04 14.17
N ARG A 188 29.81 2.91 14.69
CA ARG A 188 30.83 3.65 13.93
C ARG A 188 32.03 2.79 13.54
N VAL A 189 32.37 1.77 14.34
CA VAL A 189 33.58 0.93 14.14
C VAL A 189 33.60 0.20 12.79
N GLY A 190 32.45 -0.16 12.25
CA GLY A 190 32.35 -0.76 10.90
C GLY A 190 32.49 0.25 9.74
N MET A 191 32.52 1.55 10.03
CA MET A 191 32.49 2.65 9.07
C MET A 191 33.74 3.52 9.09
N THR A 192 34.64 3.30 10.06
CA THR A 192 35.91 4.02 10.19
C THR A 192 36.81 3.72 8.97
N GLY A 193 37.15 4.77 8.22
CA GLY A 193 37.99 4.69 7.04
C GLY A 193 37.27 4.65 5.70
N ARG A 194 35.94 4.61 5.69
CA ARG A 194 35.15 4.65 4.45
C ARG A 194 35.00 6.09 3.95
N LYS A 195 35.31 6.27 2.66
CA LYS A 195 35.02 7.52 1.95
C LYS A 195 33.51 7.74 1.90
N LYS A 196 33.09 9.02 1.82
CA LYS A 196 31.71 9.44 1.62
C LYS A 196 30.96 8.51 0.65
N MET A 197 29.81 8.01 1.06
CA MET A 197 28.93 7.26 0.18
C MET A 197 27.99 8.23 -0.57
N PRO A 198 28.21 8.51 -1.85
CA PRO A 198 27.31 9.39 -2.59
C PRO A 198 26.04 8.64 -2.96
N LEU A 199 25.09 8.53 -2.01
CA LEU A 199 23.80 7.81 -2.21
C LEU A 199 23.04 8.33 -3.43
N THR A 200 23.23 9.59 -3.81
CA THR A 200 22.65 10.18 -5.02
C THR A 200 23.27 9.64 -6.32
N GLN A 201 24.49 9.09 -6.26
CA GLN A 201 25.25 8.60 -7.44
C GLN A 201 25.32 7.07 -7.49
N TRP A 202 25.00 6.39 -6.39
CA TRP A 202 25.10 4.94 -6.29
C TRP A 202 23.80 4.26 -6.68
N ASN A 203 23.93 3.03 -7.17
CA ASN A 203 22.83 2.09 -7.33
C ASN A 203 22.76 1.13 -6.12
N GLY A 204 21.72 0.32 -6.07
CA GLY A 204 21.50 -0.61 -4.98
C GLY A 204 22.62 -1.64 -4.81
N ASP A 205 23.22 -2.12 -5.90
CA ASP A 205 24.32 -3.10 -5.82
C ASP A 205 25.55 -2.48 -5.14
N GLN A 206 25.91 -1.26 -5.51
CA GLN A 206 27.01 -0.51 -4.88
C GLN A 206 26.71 -0.21 -3.41
N PHE A 207 25.45 0.12 -3.10
CA PHE A 207 24.99 0.42 -1.74
C PHE A 207 25.19 -0.75 -0.77
N PHE A 208 24.88 -1.98 -1.17
CA PHE A 208 25.03 -3.15 -0.30
C PHE A 208 26.47 -3.68 -0.24
N LYS A 209 27.24 -3.50 -1.31
CA LYS A 209 28.58 -4.10 -1.48
C LYS A 209 29.55 -3.71 -0.37
N ASP A 210 29.47 -2.49 0.09
CA ASP A 210 30.38 -1.94 1.10
C ASP A 210 30.08 -2.40 2.53
N TRP A 211 28.90 -2.94 2.78
CA TRP A 211 28.48 -3.37 4.12
C TRP A 211 28.95 -4.77 4.50
N GLY A 212 29.45 -5.55 3.52
CA GLY A 212 29.91 -6.92 3.75
C GLY A 212 28.80 -7.83 4.26
N LEU A 213 27.54 -7.58 3.84
CA LEU A 213 26.41 -8.43 4.11
C LEU A 213 26.47 -9.67 3.22
N GLU A 214 26.04 -10.83 3.76
CA GLU A 214 25.90 -12.05 2.98
C GLU A 214 24.77 -11.91 1.95
N ALA A 215 24.88 -12.62 0.82
CA ALA A 215 23.89 -12.58 -0.26
C ALA A 215 22.46 -12.86 0.23
N GLY A 216 22.28 -13.86 1.11
CA GLY A 216 20.96 -14.17 1.67
C GLY A 216 20.39 -13.07 2.57
N THR A 217 21.23 -12.24 3.21
CA THR A 217 20.79 -11.06 3.97
C THR A 217 20.37 -9.95 3.02
N ILE A 218 21.12 -9.74 1.93
CA ILE A 218 20.77 -8.74 0.90
C ILE A 218 19.44 -9.11 0.25
N GLU A 219 19.25 -10.37 -0.15
CA GLU A 219 17.97 -10.87 -0.68
C GLU A 219 16.81 -10.62 0.30
N PHE A 220 17.01 -10.92 1.59
CA PHE A 220 16.00 -10.64 2.60
C PHE A 220 15.68 -9.15 2.69
N LEU A 221 16.67 -8.29 2.74
CA LEU A 221 16.46 -6.84 2.85
C LEU A 221 15.79 -6.25 1.60
N THR A 222 16.15 -6.72 0.41
CA THR A 222 15.62 -6.19 -0.86
C THR A 222 14.21 -6.71 -1.16
N HIS A 223 13.95 -7.99 -0.94
CA HIS A 223 12.64 -8.58 -1.26
C HIS A 223 11.63 -8.45 -0.12
N VAL A 224 12.05 -8.56 1.14
CA VAL A 224 11.13 -8.53 2.28
C VAL A 224 10.95 -7.12 2.83
N CYS A 225 12.03 -6.33 2.95
CA CYS A 225 11.95 -4.98 3.52
C CYS A 225 11.72 -3.89 2.45
N ALA A 226 12.44 -3.94 1.33
CA ALA A 226 12.28 -2.97 0.24
C ALA A 226 11.22 -3.39 -0.80
N LEU A 227 10.67 -4.62 -0.68
CA LEU A 227 9.55 -5.15 -1.47
C LEU A 227 9.80 -5.15 -2.99
N TYR A 228 11.04 -5.36 -3.42
CA TYR A 228 11.32 -5.63 -4.82
C TYR A 228 10.88 -7.06 -5.18
N ARG A 229 10.29 -7.22 -6.36
CA ARG A 229 9.82 -8.52 -6.86
C ARG A 229 10.89 -9.30 -7.61
N ASP A 230 11.91 -8.59 -8.07
CA ASP A 230 13.00 -9.08 -8.92
C ASP A 230 14.32 -8.38 -8.56
N GLU A 231 15.36 -8.62 -9.34
CA GLU A 231 16.70 -8.06 -9.14
C GLU A 231 16.85 -6.60 -9.60
N SER A 232 15.76 -5.91 -9.98
CA SER A 232 15.79 -4.50 -10.42
C SER A 232 16.36 -3.54 -9.38
N TRP A 233 16.32 -3.92 -8.11
CA TRP A 233 16.97 -3.16 -7.02
C TRP A 233 18.46 -2.93 -7.24
N ARG A 234 19.15 -3.80 -7.98
CA ARG A 234 20.60 -3.68 -8.25
C ARG A 234 20.93 -2.42 -9.04
N SER A 235 20.12 -2.11 -10.05
CA SER A 235 20.25 -0.93 -10.91
C SER A 235 19.47 0.28 -10.40
N ALA A 236 18.54 0.09 -9.47
CA ALA A 236 17.77 1.18 -8.89
C ALA A 236 18.68 2.18 -8.15
N PRO A 237 18.34 3.48 -8.12
CA PRO A 237 19.05 4.46 -7.31
C PRO A 237 19.09 4.04 -5.83
N ALA A 238 20.26 4.16 -5.19
CA ALA A 238 20.41 3.76 -3.78
C ALA A 238 19.42 4.46 -2.85
N LEU A 239 19.09 5.73 -3.10
CA LEU A 239 18.08 6.46 -2.33
C LEU A 239 16.67 5.85 -2.43
N GLU A 240 16.30 5.29 -3.59
CA GLU A 240 15.04 4.60 -3.74
C GLU A 240 15.01 3.34 -2.86
N VAL A 241 16.07 2.54 -2.89
CA VAL A 241 16.21 1.34 -2.05
C VAL A 241 16.13 1.71 -0.57
N VAL A 242 16.85 2.75 -0.15
CA VAL A 242 16.84 3.27 1.23
C VAL A 242 15.43 3.71 1.62
N SER A 243 14.78 4.52 0.78
CA SER A 243 13.43 5.04 1.06
C SER A 243 12.40 3.93 1.23
N ARG A 244 12.46 2.88 0.40
CA ARG A 244 11.59 1.70 0.53
C ARG A 244 11.84 0.94 1.83
N MET A 245 13.12 0.76 2.20
CA MET A 245 13.47 0.12 3.47
C MET A 245 13.03 0.95 4.68
N GLN A 246 13.19 2.28 4.62
CA GLN A 246 12.73 3.18 5.68
C GLN A 246 11.22 3.11 5.88
N LEU A 247 10.46 3.08 4.78
CA LEU A 247 9.01 2.91 4.83
C LEU A 247 8.61 1.62 5.56
N TYR A 248 9.31 0.51 5.29
CA TYR A 248 9.10 -0.75 6.01
C TYR A 248 9.43 -0.63 7.50
N LEU A 249 10.58 -0.05 7.82
CA LEU A 249 11.04 0.12 9.20
C LEU A 249 10.12 1.03 10.01
N GLU A 250 9.68 2.15 9.43
CA GLU A 250 8.71 3.07 10.04
C GLU A 250 7.36 2.38 10.28
N SER A 251 6.88 1.62 9.28
CA SER A 251 5.58 0.95 9.35
C SER A 251 5.50 -0.07 10.48
N ARG A 252 6.60 -0.70 10.86
CA ARG A 252 6.66 -1.69 11.95
C ARG A 252 6.27 -1.15 13.32
N THR A 253 6.51 0.14 13.54
CA THR A 253 6.35 0.79 14.85
C THR A 253 5.32 1.92 14.83
N ARG A 254 4.60 2.08 13.71
CA ARG A 254 3.70 3.21 13.50
C ARG A 254 2.54 3.26 14.49
N PHE A 255 1.99 2.10 14.83
CA PHE A 255 0.87 1.98 15.76
C PHE A 255 1.19 0.95 16.84
N ALA A 256 0.59 1.13 18.03
CA ALA A 256 0.72 0.16 19.10
C ALA A 256 0.10 -1.19 18.71
N GLY A 257 0.71 -2.28 19.13
CA GLY A 257 0.20 -3.63 18.87
C GLY A 257 0.44 -4.18 17.46
N MET A 258 1.26 -3.49 16.64
CA MET A 258 1.63 -4.00 15.32
C MET A 258 2.41 -5.31 15.43
N THR A 259 1.99 -6.30 14.64
CA THR A 259 2.62 -7.63 14.51
C THR A 259 3.25 -7.84 13.13
N SER A 260 3.02 -6.87 12.22
CA SER A 260 3.66 -6.76 10.91
C SER A 260 3.63 -5.27 10.48
N PRO A 261 4.32 -4.86 9.42
CA PRO A 261 4.26 -3.49 8.91
C PRO A 261 2.96 -3.16 8.15
N TYR A 262 2.03 -4.11 8.10
CA TYR A 262 0.86 -4.03 7.24
C TYR A 262 -0.44 -3.87 8.01
N LEU A 263 -1.33 -3.07 7.43
CA LEU A 263 -2.73 -2.93 7.84
C LEU A 263 -3.63 -3.49 6.75
N TYR A 264 -4.81 -3.93 7.17
CA TYR A 264 -5.87 -4.37 6.27
C TYR A 264 -7.23 -3.88 6.79
N PRO A 265 -8.13 -3.36 5.94
CA PRO A 265 -9.48 -3.01 6.35
C PRO A 265 -10.25 -4.26 6.79
N LEU A 266 -11.01 -4.15 7.88
CA LEU A 266 -11.68 -5.31 8.48
C LEU A 266 -12.70 -5.98 7.54
N PHE A 267 -13.39 -5.17 6.73
CA PHE A 267 -14.39 -5.65 5.78
C PHE A 267 -13.91 -5.59 4.32
N GLY A 268 -12.57 -5.59 4.11
CA GLY A 268 -11.96 -5.64 2.79
C GLY A 268 -11.63 -4.27 2.21
N LEU A 269 -10.90 -4.28 1.09
CA LEU A 269 -10.41 -3.06 0.43
C LEU A 269 -11.52 -2.20 -0.19
N GLY A 270 -12.69 -2.78 -0.45
CA GLY A 270 -13.87 -2.06 -0.91
C GLY A 270 -14.38 -0.99 0.06
N GLU A 271 -14.00 -1.09 1.36
CA GLU A 271 -14.30 -0.02 2.33
C GLU A 271 -13.60 1.31 2.01
N LEU A 272 -12.43 1.28 1.35
CA LEU A 272 -11.68 2.50 1.02
C LEU A 272 -12.48 3.44 0.11
N PRO A 273 -12.92 3.03 -1.08
CA PRO A 273 -13.77 3.88 -1.92
C PRO A 273 -15.09 4.24 -1.24
N GLN A 274 -15.70 3.32 -0.49
CA GLN A 274 -16.92 3.57 0.26
C GLN A 274 -16.77 4.69 1.30
N ALA A 275 -15.66 4.70 2.05
CA ALA A 275 -15.40 5.73 3.04
C ALA A 275 -15.21 7.12 2.41
N PHE A 276 -14.55 7.20 1.25
CA PHE A 276 -14.46 8.46 0.49
C PHE A 276 -15.80 8.86 -0.11
N ALA A 277 -16.60 7.92 -0.61
CA ALA A 277 -17.95 8.19 -1.10
C ALA A 277 -18.83 8.77 0.02
N ARG A 278 -18.75 8.18 1.23
CA ARG A 278 -19.45 8.69 2.41
C ARG A 278 -19.01 10.11 2.78
N LEU A 279 -17.70 10.37 2.74
CA LEU A 279 -17.16 11.71 2.99
C LEU A 279 -17.68 12.71 1.94
N ALA A 280 -17.67 12.35 0.65
CA ALA A 280 -18.20 13.18 -0.42
C ALA A 280 -19.69 13.49 -0.22
N ALA A 281 -20.49 12.49 0.16
CA ALA A 281 -21.92 12.66 0.41
C ALA A 281 -22.18 13.63 1.58
N VAL A 282 -21.37 13.59 2.64
CA VAL A 282 -21.45 14.56 3.75
C VAL A 282 -21.22 15.99 3.28
N HIS A 283 -20.44 16.18 2.22
CA HIS A 283 -20.16 17.48 1.59
C HIS A 283 -21.03 17.77 0.36
N GLY A 284 -22.17 17.07 0.20
CA GLY A 284 -23.16 17.35 -0.83
C GLY A 284 -22.96 16.61 -2.16
N GLY A 285 -22.02 15.69 -2.25
CA GLY A 285 -21.88 14.80 -3.41
C GLY A 285 -23.05 13.81 -3.50
N THR A 286 -23.61 13.65 -4.70
CA THR A 286 -24.72 12.75 -4.97
C THR A 286 -24.24 11.47 -5.61
N TYR A 287 -24.53 10.32 -5.00
CA TYR A 287 -24.13 8.99 -5.50
C TYR A 287 -25.34 8.18 -5.92
N MET A 288 -25.26 7.59 -7.10
CA MET A 288 -26.27 6.66 -7.62
C MET A 288 -25.60 5.40 -8.14
N LEU A 289 -25.83 4.28 -7.48
CA LEU A 289 -25.40 2.95 -7.91
C LEU A 289 -26.46 2.31 -8.81
N ASN A 290 -26.08 1.20 -9.46
CA ASN A 290 -26.93 0.42 -10.36
C ASN A 290 -27.53 1.31 -11.48
N ARG A 291 -26.66 2.10 -12.12
CA ARG A 291 -26.99 2.98 -13.23
C ARG A 291 -26.13 2.59 -14.43
N ASP A 292 -26.72 1.80 -15.32
CA ASP A 292 -26.12 1.44 -16.59
C ASP A 292 -26.30 2.59 -17.57
N LEU A 293 -25.19 3.07 -18.11
CA LEU A 293 -25.16 4.11 -19.12
C LEU A 293 -25.00 3.53 -20.53
N ASP A 294 -24.91 2.20 -20.67
CA ASP A 294 -24.76 1.52 -21.94
C ASP A 294 -26.07 1.60 -22.75
N GLY A 295 -26.01 2.35 -23.84
CA GLY A 295 -27.06 2.45 -24.83
C GLY A 295 -27.94 3.69 -24.82
N SER A 296 -27.81 4.55 -23.83
CA SER A 296 -28.37 5.91 -23.89
C SER A 296 -27.22 6.90 -23.83
N PRO A 297 -27.04 7.79 -24.80
CA PRO A 297 -26.15 8.91 -24.67
C PRO A 297 -26.71 9.77 -23.52
N VAL A 298 -26.14 9.58 -22.35
CA VAL A 298 -26.44 10.43 -21.18
C VAL A 298 -25.95 11.84 -21.43
N PHE A 299 -25.04 11.97 -22.39
CA PHE A 299 -24.48 13.23 -22.86
C PHE A 299 -24.69 13.31 -24.38
N GLY A 300 -25.41 14.32 -24.83
CA GLY A 300 -25.41 14.71 -26.24
C GLY A 300 -23.99 15.08 -26.68
N PRO A 301 -23.70 15.04 -28.00
CA PRO A 301 -22.37 15.41 -28.52
C PRO A 301 -21.94 16.84 -28.17
N ASN A 302 -22.82 17.66 -27.61
CA ASN A 302 -22.57 19.03 -27.19
C ASN A 302 -22.52 19.21 -25.66
N ASP A 303 -22.76 18.14 -24.86
CA ASP A 303 -22.86 18.26 -23.40
C ASP A 303 -21.50 18.03 -22.69
N LEU A 304 -20.50 17.56 -23.42
CA LEU A 304 -19.12 17.47 -22.97
C LEU A 304 -18.26 18.52 -23.70
N SER A 305 -18.51 19.79 -23.45
CA SER A 305 -17.50 20.81 -23.70
C SER A 305 -16.49 20.77 -22.56
N LEU A 306 -15.41 19.99 -22.76
CA LEU A 306 -14.22 20.15 -21.96
C LEU A 306 -13.57 21.49 -22.33
N GLU A 307 -13.95 22.57 -21.66
CA GLU A 307 -13.15 23.77 -21.65
C GLU A 307 -11.87 23.44 -20.83
N TYR A 308 -10.79 23.16 -21.55
CA TYR A 308 -9.47 23.25 -20.97
C TYR A 308 -9.26 24.72 -20.61
N ALA A 309 -9.22 25.03 -19.34
CA ALA A 309 -8.65 26.29 -18.90
C ALA A 309 -7.19 26.27 -19.39
N GLU A 310 -6.88 27.06 -20.43
CA GLU A 310 -5.51 27.35 -20.79
C GLU A 310 -4.87 28.04 -19.58
N ASP A 311 -3.86 27.40 -19.03
CA ASP A 311 -3.01 27.94 -17.99
C ASP A 311 -2.33 29.19 -18.56
N THR A 312 -2.90 30.34 -18.28
CA THR A 312 -2.25 31.61 -18.55
C THR A 312 -1.40 31.98 -17.35
N SER A 313 -0.09 31.83 -17.51
CA SER A 313 1.07 32.28 -16.77
C SER A 313 1.65 31.38 -15.71
#